data_1d6191da5d21bc1a8386ebd3e95e3a49
#
_entry.id   1d6191da5d21bc1a8386ebd3e95e3a49
#
_cell.length_a   1.000
_cell.length_b   1.000
_cell.length_c   1.000
_cell.angle_alpha   90.00
_cell.angle_beta   90.00
_cell.angle_gamma   90.00
#
_symmetry.space_group_name_H-M   'P 1'
#
loop_
_entity.id
_entity.type
_entity.pdbx_description
1 polymer ?
#
loop_
_entity_poly.entity_id
_entity_poly.type
_entity_poly.pdbx_seq_one_letter_code
_entity_poly.pdbx_strand_id
1 'polypeptide(L)'
;PHSSTSRGLGDVYKRQVKRPPVWVMRQAGRYLPDFMVLKNKYDFFTRCQTPELATKITMMPIDQIGFDAAIIFSDILVVPQAMGIKVEMKPDFGPFIESPIKNNSDIEKLDILNVEERTDYVFEAVKMTKQALNNSIPLIGFAGSPWTILCYIVQGSGSKNFNTVKNFCFKNPELAHLLLKKITKATISYLSKKIKSGVDVVQLFDSWG
;
A
#
# COMPACT_ATOMS: atom_id res chain seq x y z
N PRO A 1 8.45 -20.86 -25.91
CA PRO A 1 8.57 -19.44 -26.10
C PRO A 1 8.64 -18.81 -24.71
N HIS A 2 9.88 -18.56 -24.25
CA HIS A 2 10.11 -18.00 -22.94
C HIS A 2 9.94 -16.49 -23.06
N SER A 3 8.86 -15.98 -22.48
CA SER A 3 8.58 -14.56 -22.39
C SER A 3 9.73 -13.84 -21.64
N SER A 4 10.19 -12.72 -22.20
CA SER A 4 11.23 -11.85 -21.63
C SER A 4 10.83 -11.19 -20.29
N THR A 5 9.64 -11.46 -19.79
CA THR A 5 9.00 -10.93 -18.57
C THR A 5 9.57 -11.46 -17.27
N SER A 6 10.58 -12.33 -17.27
CA SER A 6 10.94 -13.08 -16.07
C SER A 6 12.21 -12.61 -15.35
N ARG A 7 12.69 -11.37 -15.51
CA ARG A 7 13.90 -10.94 -14.81
C ARG A 7 13.76 -11.03 -13.29
N GLY A 8 12.60 -10.65 -12.74
CA GLY A 8 12.32 -10.75 -11.29
C GLY A 8 11.91 -12.15 -10.82
N LEU A 9 11.23 -12.95 -11.67
CA LEU A 9 10.82 -14.31 -11.32
C LEU A 9 11.96 -15.33 -11.42
N GLY A 10 13.04 -15.01 -12.14
CA GLY A 10 14.22 -15.85 -12.23
C GLY A 10 14.86 -16.18 -10.89
N ASP A 11 14.83 -15.23 -9.96
CA ASP A 11 15.40 -15.37 -8.62
C ASP A 11 14.56 -16.30 -7.74
N VAL A 12 13.24 -16.23 -7.85
CA VAL A 12 12.30 -17.11 -7.12
C VAL A 12 12.48 -18.58 -7.48
N TYR A 13 12.79 -18.87 -8.74
CA TYR A 13 13.00 -20.24 -9.24
C TYR A 13 14.47 -20.66 -9.29
N LYS A 14 15.38 -19.96 -8.57
CA LYS A 14 16.84 -20.22 -8.58
C LYS A 14 17.44 -20.21 -9.99
N ARG A 15 16.86 -19.46 -10.91
CA ARG A 15 17.44 -19.23 -12.23
C ARG A 15 18.50 -18.12 -12.12
N GLN A 16 19.68 -18.38 -12.61
CA GLN A 16 20.74 -17.36 -12.65
C GLN A 16 20.38 -16.27 -13.63
N VAL A 17 20.45 -15.03 -13.17
CA VAL A 17 20.31 -13.81 -13.99
C VAL A 17 21.65 -13.10 -14.08
N LYS A 18 21.90 -12.34 -15.16
CA LYS A 18 23.18 -11.65 -15.37
C LYS A 18 23.55 -10.68 -14.25
N ARG A 19 22.56 -10.08 -13.60
CA ARG A 19 22.70 -9.21 -12.42
C ARG A 19 21.46 -9.33 -11.55
N PRO A 20 21.53 -9.09 -10.24
CA PRO A 20 20.37 -9.00 -9.36
C PRO A 20 19.39 -7.94 -9.88
N PRO A 21 18.07 -8.22 -9.90
CA PRO A 21 17.07 -7.19 -10.17
C PRO A 21 17.02 -6.18 -9.03
N VAL A 22 16.80 -4.91 -9.37
CA VAL A 22 16.78 -3.80 -8.41
C VAL A 22 15.45 -3.06 -8.50
N TRP A 23 14.81 -2.92 -7.36
CA TRP A 23 13.74 -1.96 -7.14
C TRP A 23 13.93 -1.27 -5.79
N VAL A 24 13.36 -0.10 -5.58
CA VAL A 24 13.51 0.65 -4.33
C VAL A 24 12.13 0.97 -3.77
N MET A 25 11.94 0.71 -2.48
CA MET A 25 10.75 1.18 -1.78
C MET A 25 10.67 2.71 -1.89
N ARG A 26 9.51 3.25 -2.26
CA ARG A 26 9.31 4.68 -2.55
C ARG A 26 10.16 5.18 -3.74
N GLN A 27 10.35 4.35 -4.76
CA GLN A 27 11.07 4.75 -5.98
C GLN A 27 10.44 5.95 -6.69
N ALA A 28 9.12 6.18 -6.59
CA ALA A 28 8.51 7.47 -6.92
C ALA A 28 8.64 8.41 -5.72
N GLY A 29 9.44 9.46 -5.84
CA GLY A 29 9.78 10.31 -4.70
C GLY A 29 10.25 11.71 -5.06
N ARG A 30 10.59 12.49 -4.03
CA ARG A 30 10.93 13.92 -4.11
C ARG A 30 12.20 14.22 -4.93
N TYR A 31 13.00 13.24 -5.21
CA TYR A 31 14.19 13.37 -6.06
C TYR A 31 13.86 13.46 -7.55
N LEU A 32 12.64 13.13 -7.96
CA LEU A 32 12.16 13.25 -9.33
C LEU A 32 11.48 14.61 -9.52
N PRO A 33 12.00 15.49 -10.42
CA PRO A 33 11.39 16.80 -10.67
C PRO A 33 9.92 16.71 -11.08
N ASP A 34 9.55 15.78 -11.95
CA ASP A 34 8.17 15.60 -12.42
C ASP A 34 7.23 15.14 -11.30
N PHE A 35 7.73 14.35 -10.34
CA PHE A 35 6.98 14.01 -9.14
C PHE A 35 6.69 15.26 -8.31
N MET A 36 7.67 16.19 -8.18
CA MET A 36 7.48 17.43 -7.44
C MET A 36 6.42 18.34 -8.08
N VAL A 37 6.34 18.40 -9.42
CA VAL A 37 5.28 19.12 -10.12
C VAL A 37 3.90 18.60 -9.70
N LEU A 38 3.70 17.27 -9.72
CA LEU A 38 2.42 16.68 -9.32
C LEU A 38 2.15 16.83 -7.82
N LYS A 39 3.19 16.70 -6.98
CA LYS A 39 3.08 16.89 -5.53
C LYS A 39 2.64 18.31 -5.16
N ASN A 40 3.11 19.32 -5.89
CA ASN A 40 2.74 20.73 -5.64
C ASN A 40 1.34 21.06 -6.15
N LYS A 41 0.85 20.32 -7.16
CA LYS A 41 -0.47 20.58 -7.78
C LYS A 41 -1.60 19.82 -7.08
N TYR A 42 -1.35 18.63 -6.57
CA TYR A 42 -2.34 17.73 -6.00
C TYR A 42 -1.93 17.27 -4.60
N ASP A 43 -2.87 17.20 -3.66
CA ASP A 43 -2.65 16.58 -2.37
C ASP A 43 -2.34 15.09 -2.48
N PHE A 44 -1.94 14.48 -1.37
CA PHE A 44 -1.47 13.10 -1.37
C PHE A 44 -2.57 12.11 -1.77
N PHE A 45 -3.76 12.24 -1.19
CA PHE A 45 -4.85 11.30 -1.46
C PHE A 45 -5.42 11.49 -2.86
N THR A 46 -5.53 12.71 -3.36
CA THR A 46 -5.89 12.95 -4.76
C THR A 46 -4.95 12.20 -5.71
N ARG A 47 -3.63 12.22 -5.45
CA ARG A 47 -2.67 11.48 -6.29
C ARG A 47 -2.82 9.96 -6.17
N CYS A 48 -3.18 9.43 -4.99
CA CYS A 48 -3.40 8.00 -4.79
C CYS A 48 -4.75 7.52 -5.34
N GLN A 49 -5.78 8.38 -5.27
CA GLN A 49 -7.17 8.02 -5.59
C GLN A 49 -7.58 8.37 -7.03
N THR A 50 -6.68 8.97 -7.80
CA THR A 50 -6.88 9.22 -9.23
C THR A 50 -6.04 8.22 -10.01
N PRO A 51 -6.64 7.23 -10.70
CA PRO A 51 -5.92 6.15 -11.38
C PRO A 51 -4.86 6.65 -12.36
N GLU A 52 -5.15 7.70 -13.13
CA GLU A 52 -4.24 8.29 -14.10
C GLU A 52 -3.01 8.90 -13.42
N LEU A 53 -3.20 9.60 -12.29
CA LEU A 53 -2.10 10.19 -11.52
C LEU A 53 -1.25 9.12 -10.86
N ALA A 54 -1.87 8.11 -10.26
CA ALA A 54 -1.17 6.99 -9.65
C ALA A 54 -0.34 6.22 -10.68
N THR A 55 -0.91 5.96 -11.85
CA THR A 55 -0.22 5.32 -12.98
C THR A 55 0.96 6.16 -13.45
N LYS A 56 0.74 7.45 -13.72
CA LYS A 56 1.80 8.36 -14.16
C LYS A 56 2.95 8.42 -13.16
N ILE A 57 2.64 8.51 -11.87
CA ILE A 57 3.66 8.54 -10.81
C ILE A 57 4.41 7.21 -10.72
N THR A 58 3.71 6.08 -10.89
CA THR A 58 4.33 4.75 -10.90
C THR A 58 5.33 4.59 -12.06
N MET A 59 5.02 5.14 -13.23
CA MET A 59 5.88 5.05 -14.42
C MET A 59 7.11 5.95 -14.35
N MET A 60 7.05 7.12 -13.69
CA MET A 60 8.15 8.08 -13.65
C MET A 60 9.53 7.47 -13.33
N PRO A 61 9.72 6.68 -12.25
CA PRO A 61 11.03 6.09 -11.95
C PRO A 61 11.44 5.00 -12.94
N ILE A 62 10.50 4.37 -13.62
CA ILE A 62 10.79 3.37 -14.64
C ILE A 62 11.35 4.05 -15.88
N ASP A 63 10.70 5.12 -16.33
CA ASP A 63 11.07 5.86 -17.54
C ASP A 63 12.37 6.65 -17.35
N GLN A 64 12.61 7.22 -16.15
CA GLN A 64 13.73 8.13 -15.89
C GLN A 64 14.99 7.41 -15.37
N ILE A 65 14.85 6.26 -14.69
CA ILE A 65 15.96 5.56 -14.04
C ILE A 65 16.15 4.14 -14.58
N GLY A 66 15.04 3.43 -14.88
CA GLY A 66 15.09 2.08 -15.43
C GLY A 66 15.19 0.98 -14.38
N PHE A 67 14.39 1.03 -13.32
CA PHE A 67 14.27 -0.07 -12.34
C PHE A 67 13.76 -1.37 -12.99
N ASP A 68 14.10 -2.51 -12.36
CA ASP A 68 13.73 -3.84 -12.85
C ASP A 68 12.32 -4.28 -12.40
N ALA A 69 11.67 -3.52 -11.54
CA ALA A 69 10.27 -3.70 -11.14
C ALA A 69 9.61 -2.36 -10.87
N ALA A 70 8.33 -2.25 -11.21
CA ALA A 70 7.49 -1.15 -10.79
C ALA A 70 6.79 -1.50 -9.48
N ILE A 71 6.52 -0.51 -8.63
CA ILE A 71 5.61 -0.63 -7.49
C ILE A 71 4.51 0.40 -7.63
N ILE A 72 3.25 -0.05 -7.52
CA ILE A 72 2.11 0.85 -7.68
C ILE A 72 2.16 2.01 -6.68
N PHE A 73 1.96 3.24 -7.16
CA PHE A 73 1.85 4.39 -6.27
C PHE A 73 0.51 4.35 -5.53
N SER A 74 0.57 4.13 -4.23
CA SER A 74 -0.57 4.01 -3.32
C SER A 74 -0.09 4.23 -1.88
N ASP A 75 -0.97 3.98 -0.90
CA ASP A 75 -0.63 4.02 0.52
C ASP A 75 -1.11 2.76 1.25
N ILE A 76 -0.48 2.41 2.37
CA ILE A 76 -0.90 1.29 3.21
C ILE A 76 -2.21 1.58 3.95
N LEU A 77 -2.54 2.86 4.13
CA LEU A 77 -3.74 3.31 4.86
C LEU A 77 -5.01 3.38 3.98
N VAL A 78 -4.93 3.03 2.69
CA VAL A 78 -6.13 2.93 1.84
C VAL A 78 -7.10 1.84 2.34
N VAL A 79 -6.57 0.76 2.92
CA VAL A 79 -7.40 -0.32 3.50
C VAL A 79 -8.17 0.19 4.72
N PRO A 80 -7.55 0.78 5.76
CA PRO A 80 -8.33 1.36 6.87
C PRO A 80 -9.26 2.50 6.44
N GLN A 81 -8.91 3.31 5.43
CA GLN A 81 -9.86 4.28 4.87
C GLN A 81 -11.10 3.58 4.30
N ALA A 82 -10.90 2.52 3.53
CA ALA A 82 -12.02 1.72 2.99
C ALA A 82 -12.85 1.05 4.08
N MET A 83 -12.23 0.74 5.23
CA MET A 83 -12.94 0.24 6.42
C MET A 83 -13.73 1.34 7.16
N GLY A 84 -13.66 2.61 6.73
CA GLY A 84 -14.41 3.73 7.30
C GLY A 84 -13.60 4.61 8.26
N ILE A 85 -12.29 4.41 8.38
CA ILE A 85 -11.42 5.25 9.21
C ILE A 85 -11.04 6.51 8.46
N LYS A 86 -11.29 7.68 9.03
CA LYS A 86 -10.86 8.95 8.48
C LYS A 86 -9.35 9.13 8.70
N VAL A 87 -8.59 9.14 7.62
CA VAL A 87 -7.16 9.38 7.62
C VAL A 87 -6.87 10.69 6.91
N GLU A 88 -6.08 11.54 7.53
CA GLU A 88 -5.59 12.80 6.96
C GLU A 88 -4.07 12.77 6.81
N MET A 89 -3.54 13.46 5.81
CA MET A 89 -2.10 13.67 5.66
C MET A 89 -1.76 15.09 6.10
N LYS A 90 -1.20 15.23 7.30
CA LYS A 90 -0.78 16.54 7.81
C LYS A 90 0.64 16.86 7.31
N PRO A 91 0.88 18.09 6.82
CA PRO A 91 2.22 18.53 6.45
C PRO A 91 3.20 18.29 7.60
N ASP A 92 4.39 17.79 7.28
CA ASP A 92 5.51 17.54 8.21
C ASP A 92 5.25 16.52 9.34
N PHE A 93 3.99 16.12 9.53
CA PHE A 93 3.58 15.15 10.56
C PHE A 93 3.32 13.75 9.97
N GLY A 94 2.82 13.70 8.73
CA GLY A 94 2.43 12.45 8.08
C GLY A 94 0.97 12.06 8.36
N PRO A 95 0.64 10.75 8.36
CA PRO A 95 -0.71 10.28 8.55
C PRO A 95 -1.23 10.57 9.96
N PHE A 96 -2.46 11.05 10.01
CA PHE A 96 -3.18 11.40 11.24
C PHE A 96 -4.59 10.83 11.20
N ILE A 97 -5.00 10.20 12.29
CA ILE A 97 -6.33 9.63 12.50
C ILE A 97 -6.96 10.34 13.69
N GLU A 98 -7.97 11.15 13.41
CA GLU A 98 -8.62 11.99 14.42
C GLU A 98 -9.32 11.17 15.51
N SER A 99 -9.92 10.05 15.12
CA SER A 99 -10.65 9.15 16.01
C SER A 99 -10.02 7.75 16.02
N PRO A 100 -8.93 7.54 16.78
CA PRO A 100 -8.29 6.23 16.91
C PRO A 100 -9.23 5.21 17.55
N ILE A 101 -9.02 3.94 17.22
CA ILE A 101 -9.76 2.81 17.80
C ILE A 101 -9.37 2.63 19.28
N LYS A 102 -10.37 2.62 20.17
CA LYS A 102 -10.18 2.52 21.62
C LYS A 102 -10.95 1.37 22.28
N ASN A 103 -12.06 0.97 21.70
CA ASN A 103 -13.01 0.04 22.33
C ASN A 103 -13.74 -0.84 21.29
N ASN A 104 -14.57 -1.76 21.79
CA ASN A 104 -15.30 -2.68 20.94
C ASN A 104 -16.27 -1.97 19.97
N SER A 105 -16.96 -0.92 20.42
CA SER A 105 -17.89 -0.17 19.56
C SER A 105 -17.19 0.46 18.36
N ASP A 106 -15.94 0.93 18.52
CA ASP A 106 -15.15 1.45 17.41
C ASP A 106 -14.79 0.35 16.42
N ILE A 107 -14.45 -0.86 16.93
CA ILE A 107 -14.14 -2.02 16.09
C ILE A 107 -15.38 -2.50 15.32
N GLU A 108 -16.55 -2.51 15.96
CA GLU A 108 -17.79 -2.94 15.32
C GLU A 108 -18.19 -2.08 14.12
N LYS A 109 -17.91 -0.79 14.17
CA LYS A 109 -18.19 0.16 13.07
C LYS A 109 -17.33 -0.05 11.82
N LEU A 110 -16.25 -0.83 11.92
CA LEU A 110 -15.36 -1.07 10.78
C LEU A 110 -16.05 -1.95 9.73
N ASP A 111 -16.20 -1.40 8.54
CA ASP A 111 -16.75 -2.10 7.39
C ASP A 111 -15.64 -2.90 6.68
N ILE A 112 -15.84 -4.20 6.58
CA ILE A 112 -14.90 -5.10 5.89
C ILE A 112 -15.48 -5.66 4.58
N LEU A 113 -16.76 -5.41 4.30
CA LEU A 113 -17.45 -6.00 3.15
C LEU A 113 -17.23 -5.18 1.88
N ASN A 114 -17.20 -3.85 2.00
CA ASN A 114 -17.14 -2.93 0.86
C ASN A 114 -15.70 -2.44 0.57
N VAL A 115 -14.67 -3.11 1.08
CA VAL A 115 -13.26 -2.71 0.90
C VAL A 115 -12.86 -2.71 -0.58
N GLU A 116 -13.26 -3.71 -1.34
CA GLU A 116 -12.94 -3.79 -2.77
C GLU A 116 -13.56 -2.64 -3.55
N GLU A 117 -14.84 -2.35 -3.32
CA GLU A 117 -15.55 -1.26 -3.99
C GLU A 117 -14.94 0.09 -3.66
N ARG A 118 -14.67 0.35 -2.37
CA ARG A 118 -14.09 1.63 -1.91
C ARG A 118 -12.64 1.84 -2.31
N THR A 119 -11.96 0.79 -2.76
CA THR A 119 -10.58 0.86 -3.28
C THR A 119 -10.47 0.58 -4.77
N ASP A 120 -11.57 0.64 -5.52
CA ASP A 120 -11.62 0.32 -6.95
C ASP A 120 -10.65 1.17 -7.77
N TYR A 121 -10.46 2.44 -7.39
CA TYR A 121 -9.46 3.33 -7.98
C TYR A 121 -8.04 2.77 -7.97
N VAL A 122 -7.68 1.95 -6.95
CA VAL A 122 -6.36 1.30 -6.90
C VAL A 122 -6.27 0.20 -7.95
N PHE A 123 -7.35 -0.56 -8.13
CA PHE A 123 -7.38 -1.67 -9.10
C PHE A 123 -7.39 -1.15 -10.53
N GLU A 124 -8.05 -0.03 -10.79
CA GLU A 124 -7.97 0.67 -12.09
C GLU A 124 -6.54 1.18 -12.34
N ALA A 125 -5.90 1.80 -11.35
CA ALA A 125 -4.50 2.21 -11.47
C ALA A 125 -3.56 1.02 -11.75
N VAL A 126 -3.80 -0.15 -11.14
CA VAL A 126 -3.05 -1.38 -11.44
C VAL A 126 -3.24 -1.80 -12.90
N LYS A 127 -4.48 -1.85 -13.41
CA LYS A 127 -4.76 -2.22 -14.80
C LYS A 127 -4.09 -1.26 -15.79
N MET A 128 -4.25 0.05 -15.57
CA MET A 128 -3.63 1.08 -16.41
C MET A 128 -2.10 0.98 -16.39
N THR A 129 -1.51 0.77 -15.22
CA THR A 129 -0.05 0.60 -15.09
C THR A 129 0.42 -0.66 -15.80
N LYS A 130 -0.29 -1.78 -15.69
CA LYS A 130 0.05 -3.01 -16.45
C LYS A 130 0.02 -2.80 -17.95
N GLN A 131 -0.95 -2.05 -18.46
CA GLN A 131 -1.02 -1.68 -19.89
C GLN A 131 0.18 -0.80 -20.26
N ALA A 132 0.50 0.23 -19.46
CA ALA A 132 1.64 1.11 -19.72
C ALA A 132 2.98 0.38 -19.70
N LEU A 133 3.18 -0.56 -18.77
CA LEU A 133 4.38 -1.39 -18.67
C LEU A 133 4.52 -2.37 -19.85
N ASN A 134 3.43 -2.70 -20.53
CA ASN A 134 3.41 -3.65 -21.66
C ASN A 134 4.22 -4.95 -21.38
N ASN A 135 4.09 -5.48 -20.18
CA ASN A 135 4.83 -6.65 -19.69
C ASN A 135 6.37 -6.54 -19.72
N SER A 136 6.94 -5.35 -19.82
CA SER A 136 8.40 -5.15 -19.85
C SER A 136 9.09 -5.52 -18.55
N ILE A 137 8.45 -5.21 -17.41
CA ILE A 137 8.91 -5.49 -16.05
C ILE A 137 7.72 -5.87 -15.15
N PRO A 138 7.96 -6.57 -14.02
CA PRO A 138 6.90 -6.92 -13.09
C PRO A 138 6.36 -5.69 -12.34
N LEU A 139 5.07 -5.73 -12.02
CA LEU A 139 4.38 -4.77 -11.18
C LEU A 139 4.16 -5.34 -9.78
N ILE A 140 4.67 -4.65 -8.76
CA ILE A 140 4.47 -4.96 -7.36
C ILE A 140 3.22 -4.26 -6.84
N GLY A 141 2.26 -5.03 -6.33
CA GLY A 141 1.17 -4.55 -5.49
C GLY A 141 1.51 -4.74 -4.02
N PHE A 142 0.97 -3.90 -3.13
CA PHE A 142 1.28 -4.01 -1.71
C PHE A 142 0.08 -3.67 -0.81
N ALA A 143 0.22 -4.04 0.45
CA ALA A 143 -0.61 -3.57 1.57
C ALA A 143 0.25 -3.42 2.83
N GLY A 144 -0.25 -2.71 3.81
CA GLY A 144 0.30 -2.78 5.16
C GLY A 144 -0.04 -4.12 5.81
N SER A 145 0.89 -4.66 6.61
CA SER A 145 0.57 -5.83 7.43
C SER A 145 -0.52 -5.49 8.44
N PRO A 146 -1.31 -6.47 8.89
CA PRO A 146 -2.35 -6.23 9.89
C PRO A 146 -1.82 -5.58 11.17
N TRP A 147 -0.61 -5.95 11.60
CA TRP A 147 0.04 -5.35 12.76
C TRP A 147 0.39 -3.87 12.54
N THR A 148 1.05 -3.57 11.44
CA THR A 148 1.38 -2.18 11.08
C THR A 148 0.13 -1.30 10.98
N ILE A 149 -0.95 -1.80 10.37
CA ILE A 149 -2.23 -1.07 10.29
C ILE A 149 -2.84 -0.87 11.67
N LEU A 150 -2.87 -1.91 12.53
CA LEU A 150 -3.33 -1.78 13.91
C LEU A 150 -2.55 -0.69 14.66
N CYS A 151 -1.23 -0.66 14.50
CA CYS A 151 -0.39 0.37 15.11
C CYS A 151 -0.86 1.78 14.75
N TYR A 152 -1.13 2.06 13.47
CA TYR A 152 -1.60 3.37 13.04
C TYR A 152 -3.00 3.71 13.57
N ILE A 153 -3.95 2.78 13.45
CA ILE A 153 -5.35 3.09 13.78
C ILE A 153 -5.63 3.13 15.27
N VAL A 154 -4.81 2.50 16.11
CA VAL A 154 -4.90 2.58 17.57
C VAL A 154 -4.08 3.74 18.12
N GLN A 155 -2.89 4.01 17.55
CA GLN A 155 -2.06 5.15 17.97
C GLN A 155 -2.61 6.49 17.48
N GLY A 156 -3.26 6.52 16.31
CA GLY A 156 -3.74 7.72 15.65
C GLY A 156 -2.71 8.42 14.76
N SER A 157 -1.46 7.99 14.80
CA SER A 157 -0.34 8.56 14.02
C SER A 157 0.86 7.63 14.02
N GLY A 158 1.93 8.02 13.31
CA GLY A 158 3.24 7.40 13.50
C GLY A 158 3.79 7.67 14.91
N SER A 159 4.53 6.72 15.46
CA SER A 159 5.15 6.85 16.78
C SER A 159 6.48 6.11 16.83
N LYS A 160 7.41 6.57 17.68
CA LYS A 160 8.67 5.86 17.93
C LYS A 160 8.46 4.63 18.84
N ASN A 161 7.54 4.69 19.77
CA ASN A 161 7.40 3.72 20.85
C ASN A 161 6.07 2.97 20.86
N PHE A 162 5.03 3.49 20.19
CA PHE A 162 3.67 2.90 20.14
C PHE A 162 3.12 2.50 21.52
N ASN A 163 3.30 3.35 22.55
CA ASN A 163 2.88 3.04 23.92
C ASN A 163 1.37 2.83 24.03
N THR A 164 0.56 3.61 23.30
CA THR A 164 -0.90 3.43 23.27
C THR A 164 -1.28 2.06 22.71
N VAL A 165 -0.61 1.61 21.63
CA VAL A 165 -0.83 0.30 21.02
C VAL A 165 -0.45 -0.82 21.99
N LYS A 166 0.73 -0.74 22.61
CA LYS A 166 1.18 -1.72 23.60
C LYS A 166 0.19 -1.84 24.75
N ASN A 167 -0.22 -0.69 25.33
CA ASN A 167 -1.23 -0.67 26.38
C ASN A 167 -2.57 -1.27 25.93
N PHE A 168 -3.02 -0.97 24.72
CA PHE A 168 -4.24 -1.54 24.15
C PHE A 168 -4.15 -3.08 24.07
N CYS A 169 -3.06 -3.60 23.53
CA CYS A 169 -2.85 -5.04 23.39
C CYS A 169 -2.73 -5.76 24.74
N PHE A 170 -2.00 -5.18 25.71
CA PHE A 170 -1.82 -5.81 27.03
C PHE A 170 -3.08 -5.72 27.90
N LYS A 171 -3.81 -4.61 27.85
CA LYS A 171 -5.03 -4.44 28.67
C LYS A 171 -6.26 -5.14 28.06
N ASN A 172 -6.31 -5.24 26.74
CA ASN A 172 -7.48 -5.76 26.02
C ASN A 172 -7.05 -6.73 24.90
N PRO A 173 -6.41 -7.86 25.22
CA PRO A 173 -5.89 -8.80 24.21
C PRO A 173 -6.97 -9.32 23.27
N GLU A 174 -8.19 -9.59 23.78
CA GLU A 174 -9.31 -10.05 22.96
C GLU A 174 -9.74 -9.00 21.92
N LEU A 175 -9.78 -7.73 22.31
CA LEU A 175 -10.08 -6.64 21.35
C LEU A 175 -8.97 -6.47 20.32
N ALA A 176 -7.71 -6.61 20.73
CA ALA A 176 -6.58 -6.57 19.81
C ALA A 176 -6.66 -7.71 18.78
N HIS A 177 -6.97 -8.93 19.21
CA HIS A 177 -7.19 -10.07 18.29
C HIS A 177 -8.40 -9.87 17.39
N LEU A 178 -9.52 -9.34 17.91
CA LEU A 178 -10.69 -9.04 17.11
C LEU A 178 -10.39 -8.01 16.02
N LEU A 179 -9.65 -6.94 16.38
CA LEU A 179 -9.25 -5.91 15.45
C LEU A 179 -8.29 -6.45 14.38
N LEU A 180 -7.26 -7.19 14.78
CA LEU A 180 -6.33 -7.86 13.84
C LEU A 180 -7.08 -8.76 12.87
N LYS A 181 -8.05 -9.55 13.34
CA LYS A 181 -8.87 -10.42 12.50
C LYS A 181 -9.66 -9.65 11.45
N LYS A 182 -10.26 -8.50 11.82
CA LYS A 182 -10.98 -7.63 10.87
C LYS A 182 -10.03 -7.03 9.83
N ILE A 183 -8.89 -6.48 10.25
CA ILE A 183 -7.88 -5.91 9.35
C ILE A 183 -7.36 -6.99 8.39
N THR A 184 -7.05 -8.19 8.91
CA THR A 184 -6.58 -9.31 8.08
C THR A 184 -7.59 -9.68 6.99
N LYS A 185 -8.88 -9.78 7.32
CA LYS A 185 -9.93 -10.08 6.34
C LYS A 185 -10.00 -9.00 5.25
N ALA A 186 -10.00 -7.73 5.65
CA ALA A 186 -10.00 -6.61 4.71
C ALA A 186 -8.75 -6.62 3.80
N THR A 187 -7.57 -6.88 4.37
CA THR A 187 -6.30 -6.95 3.63
C THR A 187 -6.27 -8.13 2.65
N ILE A 188 -6.81 -9.29 3.03
CA ILE A 188 -6.93 -10.46 2.13
C ILE A 188 -7.83 -10.13 0.93
N SER A 189 -9.02 -9.54 1.16
CA SER A 189 -9.93 -9.13 0.08
C SER A 189 -9.24 -8.15 -0.87
N TYR A 190 -8.64 -7.10 -0.33
CA TYR A 190 -7.91 -6.10 -1.09
C TYR A 190 -6.77 -6.67 -1.94
N LEU A 191 -5.90 -7.51 -1.35
CA LEU A 191 -4.78 -8.11 -2.08
C LEU A 191 -5.24 -9.14 -3.11
N SER A 192 -6.28 -9.91 -2.80
CA SER A 192 -6.88 -10.87 -3.76
C SER A 192 -7.41 -10.14 -5.00
N LYS A 193 -8.06 -8.99 -4.82
CA LYS A 193 -8.53 -8.16 -5.94
C LYS A 193 -7.37 -7.54 -6.71
N LYS A 194 -6.31 -7.09 -6.03
CA LYS A 194 -5.08 -6.60 -6.68
C LYS A 194 -4.43 -7.65 -7.58
N ILE A 195 -4.32 -8.89 -7.11
CA ILE A 195 -3.80 -10.01 -7.91
C ILE A 195 -4.67 -10.21 -9.17
N LYS A 196 -5.99 -10.25 -9.00
CA LYS A 196 -6.94 -10.35 -10.12
C LYS A 196 -6.85 -9.17 -11.09
N SER A 197 -6.43 -8.00 -10.62
CA SER A 197 -6.26 -6.80 -11.44
C SER A 197 -4.94 -6.77 -12.21
N GLY A 198 -3.99 -7.69 -11.92
CA GLY A 198 -2.83 -7.92 -12.76
C GLY A 198 -1.47 -7.60 -12.13
N VAL A 199 -1.35 -7.44 -10.81
CA VAL A 199 -0.02 -7.36 -10.19
C VAL A 199 0.70 -8.71 -10.29
N ASP A 200 2.01 -8.66 -10.49
CA ASP A 200 2.85 -9.86 -10.65
C ASP A 200 3.42 -10.33 -9.31
N VAL A 201 3.58 -9.42 -8.37
CA VAL A 201 4.16 -9.66 -7.04
C VAL A 201 3.32 -8.93 -5.99
N VAL A 202 3.19 -9.54 -4.81
CA VAL A 202 2.54 -8.94 -3.65
C VAL A 202 3.55 -8.75 -2.53
N GLN A 203 3.59 -7.55 -1.97
CA GLN A 203 4.42 -7.17 -0.83
C GLN A 203 3.54 -6.80 0.37
N LEU A 204 3.82 -7.39 1.53
CA LEU A 204 3.29 -6.92 2.80
C LEU A 204 4.34 -6.09 3.52
N PHE A 205 4.00 -4.83 3.84
CA PHE A 205 4.88 -3.97 4.62
C PHE A 205 4.57 -4.08 6.10
N ASP A 206 5.48 -4.69 6.83
CA ASP A 206 5.42 -4.79 8.30
C ASP A 206 6.48 -3.90 8.94
N SER A 207 6.23 -2.59 8.89
CA SER A 207 7.18 -1.56 9.32
C SER A 207 7.36 -1.49 10.83
N TRP A 208 6.48 -2.11 11.59
CA TRP A 208 6.43 -2.03 13.06
C TRP A 208 6.44 -3.42 13.75
N GLY A 209 6.74 -4.46 12.99
CA GLY A 209 6.92 -5.83 13.50
C GLY A 209 8.26 -6.08 14.18
#